data_18ee01a3560810d77a9f56765a7320dc
#
_entry.id   18ee01a3560810d77a9f56765a7320dc
#
_cell.length_a   1.000
_cell.length_b   1.000
_cell.length_c   1.000
_cell.angle_alpha   90.00
_cell.angle_beta   90.00
_cell.angle_gamma   90.00
#
_symmetry.space_group_name_H-M   'P 1'
#
loop_
_entity.id
_entity.type
_entity.pdbx_description
1 polymer ?
#
loop_
_entity_poly.entity_id
_entity_poly.type
_entity_poly.pdbx_seq_one_letter_code
_entity_poly.pdbx_strand_id
1 'polypeptide(L)'
;MVHTITADKNINTDIYNKVMTNNPKATIQEGKAILGIEFGSTRIKAVLIDENNIPIAQGSHEWENQLIDGLWTYSIEAIWNGVQNCYADLRANVISKYDVEIEQLAAIGVSAMMHGYMAFNEKQEILAPFRTWRNTNTAEAAAKLSELFHFNIPLRWSISHLYQAILNKEDHVNDINFLTTLAGYIHWQITGKRVLGVGDASGMLPIDSKTKNYDAEMIRKFDELVSPYGFDWKITDILPQVLSAGEDAGTLTAEGAKRLD
;
A
#
# COMPACT_ATOMS: atom_id res chain seq x y z
N MET A 1 36.98 31.65 -17.77
CA MET A 1 35.61 32.23 -17.93
C MET A 1 34.71 31.63 -16.87
N VAL A 2 34.39 32.40 -15.83
CA VAL A 2 33.52 31.96 -14.74
C VAL A 2 32.10 32.30 -15.17
N HIS A 3 31.25 31.27 -15.41
CA HIS A 3 29.83 31.49 -15.66
C HIS A 3 29.13 31.74 -14.33
N THR A 4 28.73 32.99 -14.13
CA THR A 4 27.86 33.38 -13.02
C THR A 4 26.46 32.83 -13.29
N ILE A 5 26.01 31.85 -12.52
CA ILE A 5 24.61 31.38 -12.53
C ILE A 5 23.82 32.46 -11.79
N THR A 6 23.07 33.26 -12.50
CA THR A 6 22.08 34.19 -11.92
C THR A 6 20.88 33.35 -11.51
N ALA A 7 20.69 33.17 -10.20
CA ALA A 7 19.43 32.58 -9.67
C ALA A 7 18.27 33.47 -10.10
N ASP A 8 17.27 32.87 -10.73
CA ASP A 8 16.06 33.54 -11.18
C ASP A 8 15.24 34.01 -9.94
N LYS A 9 15.29 35.32 -9.69
CA LYS A 9 14.61 35.95 -8.55
C LYS A 9 13.08 35.77 -8.58
N ASN A 10 12.51 35.44 -9.74
CA ASN A 10 11.08 35.29 -9.91
C ASN A 10 10.53 33.96 -9.31
N ILE A 11 11.32 32.87 -9.37
CA ILE A 11 10.92 31.58 -8.80
C ILE A 11 10.74 31.69 -7.28
N ASN A 12 11.60 32.43 -6.59
CA ASN A 12 11.52 32.60 -5.15
C ASN A 12 10.32 33.47 -4.71
N THR A 13 9.94 34.45 -5.54
CA THR A 13 8.81 35.34 -5.27
C THR A 13 7.46 34.65 -5.45
N ASP A 14 7.32 33.79 -6.46
CA ASP A 14 6.10 33.02 -6.70
C ASP A 14 5.87 31.96 -5.63
N ILE A 15 6.92 31.25 -5.20
CA ILE A 15 6.85 30.32 -4.08
C ILE A 15 6.49 31.07 -2.78
N TYR A 16 7.15 32.20 -2.52
CA TYR A 16 6.90 33.02 -1.34
C TYR A 16 5.47 33.58 -1.32
N ASN A 17 4.98 34.11 -2.43
CA ASN A 17 3.60 34.60 -2.57
C ASN A 17 2.58 33.47 -2.43
N LYS A 18 2.86 32.28 -2.97
CA LYS A 18 2.01 31.10 -2.84
C LYS A 18 1.90 30.61 -1.38
N VAL A 19 3.00 30.67 -0.63
CA VAL A 19 3.03 30.36 0.81
C VAL A 19 2.29 31.45 1.64
N MET A 20 2.39 32.71 1.28
CA MET A 20 1.76 33.83 2.00
C MET A 20 0.24 33.95 1.73
N THR A 21 -0.27 33.42 0.62
CA THR A 21 -1.71 33.38 0.33
C THR A 21 -2.37 32.10 0.87
N ASN A 22 -1.61 31.14 1.36
CA ASN A 22 -2.12 29.90 1.90
C ASN A 22 -2.72 30.12 3.29
N ASN A 23 -3.96 29.67 3.47
CA ASN A 23 -4.65 29.63 4.76
C ASN A 23 -4.92 28.18 5.16
N PRO A 24 -3.96 27.50 5.83
CA PRO A 24 -4.12 26.10 6.21
C PRO A 24 -5.39 25.84 7.04
N LYS A 25 -5.76 26.78 7.91
CA LYS A 25 -7.00 26.70 8.70
C LYS A 25 -8.24 26.62 7.80
N ALA A 26 -8.35 27.51 6.82
CA ALA A 26 -9.46 27.47 5.87
C ALA A 26 -9.45 26.21 5.01
N THR A 27 -8.28 25.78 4.51
CA THR A 27 -8.14 24.54 3.75
C THR A 27 -8.66 23.32 4.51
N ILE A 28 -8.37 23.22 5.82
CA ILE A 28 -8.87 22.13 6.67
C ILE A 28 -10.38 22.26 6.88
N GLN A 29 -10.88 23.44 7.26
CA GLN A 29 -12.30 23.68 7.54
C GLN A 29 -13.20 23.49 6.32
N GLU A 30 -12.69 23.76 5.11
CA GLU A 30 -13.40 23.58 3.85
C GLU A 30 -13.28 22.16 3.30
N GLY A 31 -12.60 21.24 4.01
CA GLY A 31 -12.42 19.85 3.59
C GLY A 31 -11.55 19.68 2.32
N LYS A 32 -10.70 20.66 2.03
CA LYS A 32 -9.81 20.66 0.84
C LYS A 32 -8.46 20.01 1.08
N ALA A 33 -8.14 19.68 2.34
CA ALA A 33 -6.88 19.05 2.69
C ALA A 33 -6.82 17.60 2.17
N ILE A 34 -5.61 17.17 1.80
CA ILE A 34 -5.31 15.84 1.30
C ILE A 34 -4.40 15.14 2.30
N LEU A 35 -4.74 13.91 2.66
CA LEU A 35 -3.99 13.08 3.60
C LEU A 35 -3.19 12.01 2.87
N GLY A 36 -1.88 11.99 3.05
CA GLY A 36 -1.01 10.87 2.67
C GLY A 36 -0.62 10.07 3.90
N ILE A 37 -0.76 8.73 3.84
CA ILE A 37 -0.30 7.81 4.90
C ILE A 37 0.71 6.84 4.29
N GLU A 38 1.90 6.74 4.92
CA GLU A 38 2.97 5.81 4.54
C GLU A 38 3.22 4.81 5.67
N PHE A 39 3.09 3.53 5.38
CA PHE A 39 3.49 2.43 6.26
C PHE A 39 4.94 2.02 5.93
N GLY A 40 5.91 2.76 6.46
CA GLY A 40 7.33 2.43 6.34
C GLY A 40 7.73 1.27 7.26
N SER A 41 8.92 0.69 7.07
CA SER A 41 9.37 -0.48 7.83
C SER A 41 9.69 -0.23 9.30
N THR A 42 9.91 1.02 9.69
CA THR A 42 10.24 1.41 11.08
C THR A 42 9.32 2.50 11.62
N ARG A 43 8.53 3.11 10.75
CA ARG A 43 7.65 4.23 11.12
C ARG A 43 6.48 4.32 10.17
N ILE A 44 5.28 4.52 10.73
CA ILE A 44 4.11 4.99 9.99
C ILE A 44 4.14 6.51 10.03
N LYS A 45 3.89 7.16 8.88
CA LYS A 45 3.85 8.62 8.76
C LYS A 45 2.56 9.05 8.12
N ALA A 46 2.02 10.16 8.59
CA ALA A 46 0.89 10.84 7.99
C ALA A 46 1.27 12.29 7.68
N VAL A 47 0.94 12.76 6.49
CA VAL A 47 1.18 14.14 6.07
C VAL A 47 -0.11 14.70 5.51
N LEU A 48 -0.54 15.83 6.06
CA LEU A 48 -1.64 16.62 5.54
C LEU A 48 -1.07 17.73 4.65
N ILE A 49 -1.55 17.83 3.42
CA ILE A 49 -1.15 18.84 2.45
C ILE A 49 -2.35 19.67 1.99
N ASP A 50 -2.08 20.86 1.47
CA ASP A 50 -3.07 21.68 0.79
C ASP A 50 -3.21 21.33 -0.71
N GLU A 51 -4.09 22.02 -1.41
CA GLU A 51 -4.33 21.92 -2.84
C GLU A 51 -3.12 22.31 -3.71
N ASN A 52 -2.11 22.96 -3.11
CA ASN A 52 -0.85 23.30 -3.76
C ASN A 52 0.29 22.33 -3.44
N ASN A 53 -0.02 21.21 -2.77
CA ASN A 53 0.93 20.20 -2.26
C ASN A 53 1.89 20.76 -1.18
N ILE A 54 1.49 21.80 -0.45
CA ILE A 54 2.29 22.35 0.65
C ILE A 54 1.91 21.61 1.94
N PRO A 55 2.89 21.05 2.69
CA PRO A 55 2.62 20.37 3.95
C PRO A 55 2.02 21.33 5.00
N ILE A 56 0.88 20.94 5.56
CA ILE A 56 0.15 21.65 6.61
C ILE A 56 0.54 21.10 7.98
N ALA A 57 0.42 19.78 8.14
CA ALA A 57 0.67 19.08 9.38
C ALA A 57 1.20 17.68 9.11
N GLN A 58 1.76 17.07 10.14
CA GLN A 58 2.26 15.70 10.08
C GLN A 58 2.02 14.96 11.39
N GLY A 59 1.94 13.65 11.30
CA GLY A 59 1.93 12.73 12.43
C GLY A 59 2.81 11.52 12.15
N SER A 60 3.19 10.79 13.19
CA SER A 60 4.01 9.60 13.05
C SER A 60 3.79 8.62 14.20
N HIS A 61 4.11 7.34 13.93
CA HIS A 61 4.15 6.27 14.92
C HIS A 61 5.34 5.36 14.62
N GLU A 62 6.18 5.12 15.61
CA GLU A 62 7.30 4.18 15.48
C GLU A 62 6.81 2.76 15.76
N TRP A 63 7.22 1.82 14.92
CA TRP A 63 6.91 0.40 15.05
C TRP A 63 8.06 -0.47 14.56
N GLU A 64 8.02 -1.75 14.86
CA GLU A 64 9.07 -2.68 14.46
C GLU A 64 8.51 -3.96 13.84
N ASN A 65 9.23 -4.45 12.84
CA ASN A 65 9.02 -5.76 12.24
C ASN A 65 9.47 -6.85 13.23
N GLN A 66 8.60 -7.80 13.54
CA GLN A 66 8.85 -8.87 14.49
C GLN A 66 9.25 -10.16 13.78
N LEU A 67 10.19 -10.90 14.32
CA LEU A 67 10.54 -12.24 13.88
C LEU A 67 9.80 -13.26 14.76
N ILE A 68 8.74 -13.86 14.21
CA ILE A 68 7.91 -14.86 14.91
C ILE A 68 7.96 -16.16 14.10
N ASP A 69 8.35 -17.24 14.75
CA ASP A 69 8.47 -18.57 14.14
C ASP A 69 9.26 -18.58 12.81
N GLY A 70 10.31 -17.76 12.75
CA GLY A 70 11.17 -17.63 11.58
C GLY A 70 10.61 -16.75 10.45
N LEU A 71 9.47 -16.06 10.67
CA LEU A 71 8.86 -15.14 9.73
C LEU A 71 8.91 -13.69 10.23
N TRP A 72 9.38 -12.80 9.39
CA TRP A 72 9.29 -11.35 9.61
C TRP A 72 7.87 -10.87 9.32
N THR A 73 7.21 -10.35 10.34
CA THR A 73 5.79 -10.00 10.31
C THR A 73 5.44 -8.74 11.10
N TYR A 74 4.26 -8.20 10.86
CA TYR A 74 3.51 -7.29 11.74
C TYR A 74 2.14 -7.91 12.00
N SER A 75 1.68 -7.88 13.24
CA SER A 75 0.31 -8.31 13.53
C SER A 75 -0.71 -7.33 12.96
N ILE A 76 -1.92 -7.80 12.66
CA ILE A 76 -3.04 -6.95 12.22
C ILE A 76 -3.35 -5.87 13.28
N GLU A 77 -3.26 -6.24 14.56
CA GLU A 77 -3.43 -5.31 15.67
C GLU A 77 -2.36 -4.20 15.65
N ALA A 78 -1.08 -4.56 15.47
CA ALA A 78 0.00 -3.58 15.38
C ALA A 78 -0.17 -2.62 14.19
N ILE A 79 -0.67 -3.11 13.05
CA ILE A 79 -0.96 -2.30 11.87
C ILE A 79 -2.02 -1.24 12.20
N TRP A 80 -3.15 -1.65 12.80
CA TRP A 80 -4.24 -0.71 13.10
C TRP A 80 -3.90 0.23 14.26
N ASN A 81 -3.35 -0.27 15.35
CA ASN A 81 -2.88 0.58 16.44
C ASN A 81 -1.85 1.61 15.96
N GLY A 82 -0.96 1.19 15.06
CA GLY A 82 0.05 2.07 14.50
C GLY A 82 -0.52 3.21 13.66
N VAL A 83 -1.47 2.92 12.75
CA VAL A 83 -2.08 3.99 11.94
C VAL A 83 -2.98 4.89 12.76
N GLN A 84 -3.73 4.37 13.72
CA GLN A 84 -4.55 5.15 14.64
C GLN A 84 -3.70 6.12 15.47
N ASN A 85 -2.61 5.64 16.06
CA ASN A 85 -1.68 6.51 16.80
C ASN A 85 -1.04 7.56 15.89
N CYS A 86 -0.67 7.19 14.67
CA CYS A 86 -0.12 8.13 13.69
C CYS A 86 -1.13 9.21 13.29
N TYR A 87 -2.40 8.84 13.10
CA TYR A 87 -3.47 9.78 12.78
C TYR A 87 -3.83 10.67 13.97
N ALA A 88 -3.86 10.12 15.19
CA ALA A 88 -4.06 10.90 16.41
C ALA A 88 -2.95 11.95 16.61
N ASP A 89 -1.68 11.59 16.35
CA ASP A 89 -0.55 12.53 16.38
C ASP A 89 -0.72 13.65 15.34
N LEU A 90 -1.15 13.31 14.12
CA LEU A 90 -1.49 14.30 13.09
C LEU A 90 -2.61 15.24 13.55
N ARG A 91 -3.70 14.72 14.10
CA ARG A 91 -4.82 15.54 14.62
C ARG A 91 -4.36 16.48 15.72
N ALA A 92 -3.59 15.98 16.68
CA ALA A 92 -3.02 16.80 17.74
C ALA A 92 -2.15 17.95 17.19
N ASN A 93 -1.35 17.66 16.14
CA ASN A 93 -0.55 18.67 15.46
C ASN A 93 -1.40 19.73 14.75
N VAL A 94 -2.50 19.35 14.11
CA VAL A 94 -3.47 20.25 13.46
C VAL A 94 -4.13 21.15 14.51
N ILE A 95 -4.66 20.57 15.58
CA ILE A 95 -5.31 21.34 16.67
C ILE A 95 -4.34 22.34 17.29
N SER A 96 -3.12 21.88 17.60
CA SER A 96 -2.09 22.72 18.21
C SER A 96 -1.68 23.93 17.35
N LYS A 97 -1.62 23.75 16.02
CA LYS A 97 -1.16 24.80 15.08
C LYS A 97 -2.28 25.75 14.64
N TYR A 98 -3.48 25.22 14.46
CA TYR A 98 -4.54 25.94 13.74
C TYR A 98 -5.83 26.09 14.54
N ASP A 99 -5.95 25.42 15.70
CA ASP A 99 -7.16 25.44 16.53
C ASP A 99 -8.40 25.05 15.72
N VAL A 100 -8.31 23.89 15.00
CA VAL A 100 -9.39 23.28 14.21
C VAL A 100 -9.25 21.76 14.23
N GLU A 101 -10.36 21.07 13.97
CA GLU A 101 -10.44 19.61 13.77
C GLU A 101 -10.49 19.27 12.30
N ILE A 102 -10.09 18.03 11.95
CA ILE A 102 -10.24 17.47 10.60
C ILE A 102 -11.59 16.75 10.55
N GLU A 103 -12.60 17.40 9.95
CA GLU A 103 -13.93 16.81 9.77
C GLU A 103 -14.09 16.14 8.39
N GLN A 104 -13.39 16.64 7.38
CA GLN A 104 -13.46 16.18 6.00
C GLN A 104 -12.11 16.32 5.31
N LEU A 105 -11.86 15.42 4.36
CA LEU A 105 -10.68 15.42 3.49
C LEU A 105 -11.11 15.40 2.02
N ALA A 106 -10.36 16.09 1.16
CA ALA A 106 -10.57 16.03 -0.28
C ALA A 106 -10.16 14.68 -0.87
N ALA A 107 -9.06 14.11 -0.35
CA ALA A 107 -8.55 12.80 -0.75
C ALA A 107 -7.70 12.16 0.34
N ILE A 108 -7.56 10.82 0.26
CA ILE A 108 -6.60 10.04 1.06
C ILE A 108 -5.77 9.19 0.11
N GLY A 109 -4.44 9.24 0.28
CA GLY A 109 -3.52 8.33 -0.38
C GLY A 109 -2.85 7.39 0.63
N VAL A 110 -2.78 6.11 0.30
CA VAL A 110 -2.10 5.10 1.13
C VAL A 110 -0.90 4.55 0.37
N SER A 111 0.24 4.53 1.03
CA SER A 111 1.47 3.89 0.58
C SER A 111 1.98 2.96 1.68
N ALA A 112 2.64 1.87 1.31
CA ALA A 112 3.25 0.94 2.26
C ALA A 112 4.55 0.36 1.70
N MET A 113 5.28 -0.36 2.56
CA MET A 113 6.39 -1.20 2.07
C MET A 113 5.85 -2.10 0.96
N MET A 114 6.50 -2.03 -0.21
CA MET A 114 6.17 -2.89 -1.34
C MET A 114 6.35 -4.37 -1.00
N HIS A 115 5.68 -5.20 -1.76
CA HIS A 115 5.74 -6.64 -1.68
C HIS A 115 5.08 -7.22 -0.43
N GLY A 116 5.24 -8.51 -0.23
CA GLY A 116 4.69 -9.22 0.89
C GLY A 116 3.48 -10.06 0.51
N TYR A 117 2.94 -10.73 1.50
CA TYR A 117 1.89 -11.73 1.31
C TYR A 117 0.86 -11.61 2.44
N MET A 118 -0.33 -11.17 2.10
CA MET A 118 -1.50 -11.13 2.98
C MET A 118 -2.64 -11.87 2.30
N ALA A 119 -2.96 -13.07 2.78
CA ALA A 119 -4.00 -13.94 2.23
C ALA A 119 -5.22 -13.96 3.14
N PHE A 120 -6.41 -13.82 2.57
CA PHE A 120 -7.67 -13.76 3.28
C PHE A 120 -8.67 -14.76 2.72
N ASN A 121 -9.52 -15.32 3.60
CA ASN A 121 -10.65 -16.17 3.21
C ASN A 121 -11.88 -15.33 2.79
N GLU A 122 -12.97 -16.01 2.42
CA GLU A 122 -14.25 -15.40 2.06
C GLU A 122 -14.85 -14.56 3.20
N LYS A 123 -14.58 -14.92 4.45
CA LYS A 123 -15.03 -14.17 5.65
C LYS A 123 -14.13 -12.97 5.97
N GLN A 124 -13.13 -12.67 5.12
CA GLN A 124 -12.17 -11.58 5.31
C GLN A 124 -11.21 -11.80 6.50
N GLU A 125 -11.05 -13.02 6.96
CA GLU A 125 -10.10 -13.39 8.01
C GLU A 125 -8.72 -13.65 7.38
N ILE A 126 -7.66 -13.20 8.04
CA ILE A 126 -6.29 -13.48 7.57
C ILE A 126 -5.96 -14.96 7.79
N LEU A 127 -5.49 -15.61 6.75
CA LEU A 127 -5.26 -17.06 6.72
C LEU A 127 -3.86 -17.48 7.20
N ALA A 128 -2.90 -16.57 7.13
CA ALA A 128 -1.53 -16.79 7.55
C ALA A 128 -0.91 -15.50 8.07
N PRO A 129 0.15 -15.54 8.88
CA PRO A 129 0.87 -14.33 9.29
C PRO A 129 1.30 -13.51 8.07
N PHE A 130 1.18 -12.18 8.17
CA PHE A 130 1.67 -11.29 7.12
C PHE A 130 3.16 -11.52 6.88
N ARG A 131 3.54 -11.94 5.67
CA ARG A 131 4.94 -12.13 5.26
C ARG A 131 5.46 -10.86 4.62
N THR A 132 6.35 -10.16 5.30
CA THR A 132 6.90 -8.89 4.84
C THR A 132 7.98 -9.10 3.78
N TRP A 133 8.43 -8.02 3.14
CA TRP A 133 9.53 -8.00 2.17
C TRP A 133 10.87 -8.56 2.70
N ARG A 134 11.03 -8.67 4.02
CA ARG A 134 12.24 -9.22 4.66
C ARG A 134 12.33 -10.74 4.57
N ASN A 135 11.22 -11.42 4.29
CA ASN A 135 11.21 -12.88 4.14
C ASN A 135 11.84 -13.28 2.82
N THR A 136 12.82 -14.17 2.88
CA THR A 136 13.58 -14.69 1.74
C THR A 136 13.50 -16.21 1.63
N ASN A 137 12.58 -16.84 2.35
CA ASN A 137 12.36 -18.29 2.41
C ASN A 137 11.54 -18.83 1.21
N THR A 138 11.62 -18.17 0.06
CA THR A 138 10.86 -18.47 -1.18
C THR A 138 11.79 -18.80 -2.34
N ALA A 139 13.03 -19.21 -2.07
CA ALA A 139 14.05 -19.37 -3.10
C ALA A 139 13.67 -20.43 -4.15
N GLU A 140 13.07 -21.56 -3.73
CA GLU A 140 12.63 -22.62 -4.63
C GLU A 140 11.51 -22.12 -5.56
N ALA A 141 10.50 -21.48 -5.00
CA ALA A 141 9.38 -20.93 -5.77
C ALA A 141 9.85 -19.86 -6.76
N ALA A 142 10.67 -18.91 -6.31
CA ALA A 142 11.19 -17.84 -7.16
C ALA A 142 12.03 -18.36 -8.33
N ALA A 143 12.87 -19.38 -8.11
CA ALA A 143 13.66 -20.00 -9.16
C ALA A 143 12.77 -20.68 -10.22
N LYS A 144 11.80 -21.50 -9.78
CA LYS A 144 10.87 -22.20 -10.69
C LYS A 144 10.00 -21.23 -11.48
N LEU A 145 9.49 -20.16 -10.83
CA LEU A 145 8.69 -19.14 -11.51
C LEU A 145 9.54 -18.33 -12.50
N SER A 146 10.78 -17.99 -12.16
CA SER A 146 11.68 -17.27 -13.06
C SER A 146 11.99 -18.07 -14.31
N GLU A 147 12.21 -19.38 -14.18
CA GLU A 147 12.41 -20.30 -15.32
C GLU A 147 11.14 -20.38 -16.18
N LEU A 148 9.96 -20.59 -15.55
CA LEU A 148 8.68 -20.74 -16.24
C LEU A 148 8.29 -19.49 -17.04
N PHE A 149 8.51 -18.31 -16.44
CA PHE A 149 8.11 -17.04 -17.03
C PHE A 149 9.16 -16.44 -17.95
N HIS A 150 10.40 -16.96 -17.95
CA HIS A 150 11.57 -16.33 -18.57
C HIS A 150 11.73 -14.86 -18.11
N PHE A 151 11.41 -14.61 -16.85
CA PHE A 151 11.41 -13.31 -16.21
C PHE A 151 11.90 -13.44 -14.76
N ASN A 152 12.78 -12.53 -14.32
CA ASN A 152 13.29 -12.60 -12.96
C ASN A 152 12.20 -12.32 -11.92
N ILE A 153 11.83 -13.33 -11.14
CA ILE A 153 10.85 -13.23 -10.05
C ILE A 153 11.60 -13.13 -8.72
N PRO A 154 11.56 -11.96 -8.04
CA PRO A 154 12.25 -11.78 -6.77
C PRO A 154 11.64 -12.61 -5.64
N LEU A 155 12.45 -12.99 -4.65
CA LEU A 155 12.06 -13.81 -3.49
C LEU A 155 10.88 -13.20 -2.69
N ARG A 156 10.83 -11.88 -2.62
CA ARG A 156 9.89 -11.11 -1.78
C ARG A 156 8.54 -10.81 -2.44
N TRP A 157 8.36 -11.16 -3.71
CA TRP A 157 7.09 -10.92 -4.40
C TRP A 157 5.97 -11.82 -3.89
N SER A 158 4.73 -11.32 -3.93
CA SER A 158 3.56 -12.06 -3.44
C SER A 158 3.41 -13.42 -4.12
N ILE A 159 3.65 -13.50 -5.43
CA ILE A 159 3.59 -14.75 -6.19
C ILE A 159 4.65 -15.78 -5.74
N SER A 160 5.84 -15.33 -5.31
CA SER A 160 6.87 -16.21 -4.78
C SER A 160 6.43 -16.81 -3.44
N HIS A 161 5.81 -16.01 -2.57
CA HIS A 161 5.27 -16.48 -1.30
C HIS A 161 4.09 -17.43 -1.50
N LEU A 162 3.18 -17.13 -2.43
CA LEU A 162 2.04 -17.98 -2.76
C LEU A 162 2.53 -19.34 -3.27
N TYR A 163 3.44 -19.33 -4.24
CA TYR A 163 3.93 -20.59 -4.81
C TYR A 163 4.77 -21.38 -3.81
N GLN A 164 5.53 -20.72 -2.95
CA GLN A 164 6.25 -21.42 -1.87
C GLN A 164 5.28 -22.05 -0.85
N ALA A 165 4.19 -21.39 -0.52
CA ALA A 165 3.16 -21.95 0.34
C ALA A 165 2.52 -23.22 -0.30
N ILE A 166 2.28 -23.19 -1.63
CA ILE A 166 1.81 -24.35 -2.39
C ILE A 166 2.84 -25.51 -2.33
N LEU A 167 4.12 -25.23 -2.57
CA LEU A 167 5.18 -26.23 -2.51
C LEU A 167 5.33 -26.84 -1.11
N ASN A 168 5.17 -26.02 -0.09
CA ASN A 168 5.17 -26.44 1.32
C ASN A 168 3.90 -27.18 1.75
N LYS A 169 2.86 -27.22 0.90
CA LYS A 169 1.52 -27.77 1.19
C LYS A 169 0.89 -27.11 2.43
N GLU A 170 1.01 -25.80 2.55
CA GLU A 170 0.38 -25.06 3.62
C GLU A 170 -1.14 -25.06 3.45
N ASP A 171 -1.88 -25.51 4.47
CA ASP A 171 -3.35 -25.77 4.41
C ASP A 171 -4.15 -24.54 3.97
N HIS A 172 -3.73 -23.35 4.40
CA HIS A 172 -4.43 -22.10 4.13
C HIS A 172 -4.58 -21.75 2.65
N VAL A 173 -3.74 -22.34 1.77
CA VAL A 173 -3.76 -22.05 0.33
C VAL A 173 -5.09 -22.42 -0.33
N ASN A 174 -5.77 -23.44 0.21
CA ASN A 174 -7.05 -23.91 -0.32
C ASN A 174 -8.17 -22.88 -0.13
N ASP A 175 -8.09 -22.08 0.94
CA ASP A 175 -9.15 -21.17 1.38
C ASP A 175 -8.93 -19.73 0.92
N ILE A 176 -7.93 -19.45 0.08
CA ILE A 176 -7.63 -18.09 -0.37
C ILE A 176 -8.76 -17.56 -1.25
N ASN A 177 -9.38 -16.48 -0.80
CA ASN A 177 -10.36 -15.70 -1.56
C ASN A 177 -9.80 -14.35 -2.02
N PHE A 178 -8.79 -13.82 -1.31
CA PHE A 178 -8.14 -12.57 -1.65
C PHE A 178 -6.69 -12.55 -1.19
N LEU A 179 -5.80 -12.15 -2.10
CA LEU A 179 -4.36 -11.97 -1.88
C LEU A 179 -3.99 -10.53 -2.16
N THR A 180 -3.29 -9.86 -1.24
CA THR A 180 -2.91 -8.46 -1.43
C THR A 180 -1.61 -8.10 -0.68
N THR A 181 -1.18 -6.84 -0.86
CA THR A 181 -0.10 -6.19 -0.12
C THR A 181 -0.64 -5.43 1.09
N LEU A 182 0.24 -4.86 1.92
CA LEU A 182 -0.19 -4.04 3.05
C LEU A 182 -0.96 -2.78 2.59
N ALA A 183 -0.49 -2.09 1.53
CA ALA A 183 -1.21 -0.92 1.01
C ALA A 183 -2.60 -1.30 0.50
N GLY A 184 -2.71 -2.39 -0.25
CA GLY A 184 -3.99 -2.91 -0.74
C GLY A 184 -4.92 -3.35 0.39
N TYR A 185 -4.39 -3.96 1.46
CA TYR A 185 -5.16 -4.32 2.66
C TYR A 185 -5.75 -3.08 3.34
N ILE A 186 -4.94 -2.07 3.63
CA ILE A 186 -5.42 -0.82 4.26
C ILE A 186 -6.47 -0.15 3.37
N HIS A 187 -6.17 0.01 2.07
CA HIS A 187 -7.10 0.60 1.11
C HIS A 187 -8.44 -0.13 1.10
N TRP A 188 -8.42 -1.47 0.97
CA TRP A 188 -9.64 -2.28 0.99
C TRP A 188 -10.44 -2.08 2.28
N GLN A 189 -9.79 -2.08 3.44
CA GLN A 189 -10.44 -1.96 4.72
C GLN A 189 -11.10 -0.60 4.96
N ILE A 190 -10.57 0.47 4.36
CA ILE A 190 -11.13 1.83 4.53
C ILE A 190 -12.13 2.22 3.43
N THR A 191 -12.10 1.54 2.26
CA THR A 191 -12.97 1.86 1.11
C THR A 191 -13.93 0.74 0.71
N GLY A 192 -13.69 -0.48 1.16
CA GLY A 192 -14.40 -1.69 0.68
C GLY A 192 -13.97 -2.16 -0.72
N LYS A 193 -13.03 -1.47 -1.39
CA LYS A 193 -12.59 -1.80 -2.76
C LYS A 193 -11.32 -2.63 -2.76
N ARG A 194 -11.35 -3.80 -3.43
CA ARG A 194 -10.20 -4.70 -3.63
C ARG A 194 -9.40 -4.28 -4.86
N VAL A 195 -8.78 -3.11 -4.80
CA VAL A 195 -8.00 -2.53 -5.90
C VAL A 195 -6.58 -2.22 -5.44
N LEU A 196 -5.66 -2.11 -6.39
CA LEU A 196 -4.26 -1.82 -6.12
C LEU A 196 -3.68 -0.98 -7.26
N GLY A 197 -2.88 0.03 -6.93
CA GLY A 197 -2.18 0.81 -7.95
C GLY A 197 -1.17 -0.05 -8.72
N VAL A 198 -1.01 0.18 -10.03
CA VAL A 198 -0.13 -0.61 -10.91
C VAL A 198 1.31 -0.72 -10.38
N GLY A 199 1.80 0.33 -9.71
CA GLY A 199 3.14 0.34 -9.12
C GLY A 199 3.31 -0.71 -8.02
N ASP A 200 2.34 -0.85 -7.13
CA ASP A 200 2.37 -1.85 -6.05
C ASP A 200 2.01 -3.24 -6.58
N ALA A 201 1.04 -3.34 -7.50
CA ALA A 201 0.66 -4.59 -8.17
C ALA A 201 1.86 -5.25 -8.89
N SER A 202 2.80 -4.45 -9.42
CA SER A 202 4.04 -4.95 -10.04
C SER A 202 4.97 -5.67 -9.07
N GLY A 203 4.78 -5.50 -7.76
CA GLY A 203 5.47 -6.26 -6.71
C GLY A 203 4.75 -7.53 -6.30
N MET A 204 3.55 -7.78 -6.81
CA MET A 204 2.82 -9.02 -6.59
C MET A 204 3.08 -10.04 -7.70
N LEU A 205 2.95 -9.61 -8.96
CA LEU A 205 3.09 -10.41 -10.16
C LEU A 205 3.50 -9.49 -11.34
N PRO A 206 4.20 -9.99 -12.37
CA PRO A 206 4.61 -9.17 -13.50
C PRO A 206 3.46 -8.43 -14.19
N ILE A 207 3.71 -7.18 -14.54
CA ILE A 207 2.78 -6.30 -15.25
C ILE A 207 3.19 -6.16 -16.71
N ASP A 208 2.24 -6.34 -17.63
CA ASP A 208 2.42 -5.95 -19.02
C ASP A 208 2.33 -4.42 -19.13
N SER A 209 3.42 -3.81 -19.61
CA SER A 209 3.54 -2.34 -19.73
C SER A 209 2.56 -1.72 -20.73
N LYS A 210 2.01 -2.49 -21.66
CA LYS A 210 1.03 -2.02 -22.66
C LYS A 210 -0.38 -1.96 -22.10
N THR A 211 -0.80 -3.05 -21.44
CA THR A 211 -2.13 -3.14 -20.83
C THR A 211 -2.19 -2.49 -19.45
N LYS A 212 -1.04 -2.27 -18.80
CA LYS A 212 -0.91 -1.81 -17.40
C LYS A 212 -1.65 -2.72 -16.41
N ASN A 213 -1.73 -4.00 -16.74
CA ASN A 213 -2.36 -5.02 -15.91
C ASN A 213 -1.42 -6.21 -15.79
N TYR A 214 -1.76 -7.18 -14.95
CA TYR A 214 -0.99 -8.43 -14.85
C TYR A 214 -0.78 -9.08 -16.21
N ASP A 215 0.43 -9.60 -16.44
CA ASP A 215 0.77 -10.27 -17.70
C ASP A 215 -0.09 -11.52 -17.92
N ALA A 216 -0.93 -11.49 -18.94
CA ALA A 216 -1.92 -12.54 -19.22
C ALA A 216 -1.28 -13.90 -19.53
N GLU A 217 -0.09 -13.93 -20.14
CA GLU A 217 0.62 -15.18 -20.44
C GLU A 217 1.19 -15.79 -19.16
N MET A 218 1.76 -14.96 -18.27
CA MET A 218 2.29 -15.42 -16.99
C MET A 218 1.16 -15.88 -16.05
N ILE A 219 0.02 -15.20 -16.05
CA ILE A 219 -1.22 -15.66 -15.39
C ILE A 219 -1.56 -17.08 -15.85
N ARG A 220 -1.70 -17.29 -17.15
CA ARG A 220 -2.06 -18.59 -17.72
C ARG A 220 -1.05 -19.67 -17.34
N LYS A 221 0.24 -19.38 -17.48
CA LYS A 221 1.31 -20.30 -17.11
C LYS A 221 1.28 -20.68 -15.63
N PHE A 222 0.97 -19.71 -14.75
CA PHE A 222 0.85 -19.99 -13.33
C PHE A 222 -0.36 -20.88 -13.02
N ASP A 223 -1.54 -20.58 -13.60
CA ASP A 223 -2.73 -21.41 -13.42
C ASP A 223 -2.51 -22.85 -13.93
N GLU A 224 -1.81 -23.03 -15.05
CA GLU A 224 -1.41 -24.34 -15.55
C GLU A 224 -0.45 -25.06 -14.60
N LEU A 225 0.54 -24.35 -14.04
CA LEU A 225 1.51 -24.89 -13.09
C LEU A 225 0.83 -25.42 -11.82
N VAL A 226 -0.19 -24.70 -11.31
CA VAL A 226 -0.86 -25.06 -10.06
C VAL A 226 -2.10 -25.92 -10.26
N SER A 227 -2.56 -26.15 -11.49
CA SER A 227 -3.75 -26.95 -11.79
C SER A 227 -3.75 -28.37 -11.19
N PRO A 228 -2.60 -29.10 -11.09
CA PRO A 228 -2.58 -30.43 -10.48
C PRO A 228 -2.89 -30.44 -8.98
N TYR A 229 -2.85 -29.28 -8.30
CA TYR A 229 -3.17 -29.19 -6.87
C TYR A 229 -4.68 -29.15 -6.61
N GLY A 230 -5.50 -28.80 -7.63
CA GLY A 230 -6.97 -28.88 -7.56
C GLY A 230 -7.61 -27.77 -6.75
N PHE A 231 -7.02 -26.57 -6.73
CA PHE A 231 -7.62 -25.39 -6.07
C PHE A 231 -8.91 -24.96 -6.77
N ASP A 232 -9.89 -24.50 -5.99
CA ASP A 232 -11.16 -23.95 -6.49
C ASP A 232 -11.03 -22.52 -7.06
N TRP A 233 -9.85 -21.90 -6.95
CA TRP A 233 -9.56 -20.55 -7.42
C TRP A 233 -8.53 -20.57 -8.56
N LYS A 234 -8.59 -19.56 -9.42
CA LYS A 234 -7.52 -19.16 -10.33
C LYS A 234 -6.82 -17.93 -9.78
N ILE A 235 -5.59 -17.68 -10.22
CA ILE A 235 -4.82 -16.54 -9.71
C ILE A 235 -5.56 -15.21 -9.88
N THR A 236 -6.28 -15.01 -10.97
CA THR A 236 -7.09 -13.81 -11.24
C THR A 236 -8.25 -13.61 -10.28
N ASP A 237 -8.78 -14.69 -9.70
CA ASP A 237 -9.93 -14.61 -8.80
C ASP A 237 -9.54 -14.05 -7.44
N ILE A 238 -8.28 -14.24 -7.05
CA ILE A 238 -7.75 -13.86 -5.74
C ILE A 238 -6.91 -12.58 -5.74
N LEU A 239 -6.51 -12.06 -6.91
CA LEU A 239 -5.72 -10.83 -7.03
C LEU A 239 -6.60 -9.57 -6.99
N PRO A 240 -6.08 -8.43 -6.49
CA PRO A 240 -6.76 -7.15 -6.60
C PRO A 240 -6.86 -6.67 -8.06
N GLN A 241 -7.90 -5.92 -8.38
CA GLN A 241 -7.96 -5.20 -9.65
C GLN A 241 -6.86 -4.14 -9.70
N VAL A 242 -6.13 -4.09 -10.83
CA VAL A 242 -5.08 -3.10 -11.04
C VAL A 242 -5.66 -1.79 -11.55
N LEU A 243 -5.27 -0.68 -10.94
CA LEU A 243 -5.62 0.68 -11.37
C LEU A 243 -4.38 1.47 -11.75
N SER A 244 -4.51 2.29 -12.80
CA SER A 244 -3.50 3.29 -13.15
C SER A 244 -3.64 4.54 -12.28
N ALA A 245 -2.57 5.32 -12.17
CA ALA A 245 -2.63 6.59 -11.45
C ALA A 245 -3.72 7.51 -12.05
N GLY A 246 -4.57 8.09 -11.18
CA GLY A 246 -5.66 8.97 -11.55
C GLY A 246 -7.01 8.27 -11.77
N GLU A 247 -7.06 6.92 -11.75
CA GLU A 247 -8.32 6.19 -11.77
C GLU A 247 -9.00 6.20 -10.39
N ASP A 248 -10.34 6.08 -10.39
CA ASP A 248 -11.14 6.10 -9.17
C ASP A 248 -10.95 4.80 -8.36
N ALA A 249 -10.34 4.93 -7.22
CA ALA A 249 -10.11 3.82 -6.28
C ALA A 249 -11.21 3.70 -5.20
N GLY A 250 -12.26 4.51 -5.26
CA GLY A 250 -13.36 4.53 -4.29
C GLY A 250 -13.25 5.66 -3.27
N THR A 251 -14.16 5.66 -2.32
CA THR A 251 -14.28 6.68 -1.26
C THR A 251 -14.15 6.05 0.12
N LEU A 252 -13.72 6.84 1.09
CA LEU A 252 -13.70 6.46 2.50
C LEU A 252 -15.12 6.11 2.97
N THR A 253 -15.30 4.93 3.54
CA THR A 253 -16.57 4.52 4.15
C THR A 253 -16.68 5.03 5.60
N ALA A 254 -17.88 5.04 6.15
CA ALA A 254 -18.09 5.40 7.56
C ALA A 254 -17.34 4.44 8.52
N GLU A 255 -17.32 3.15 8.20
CA GLU A 255 -16.55 2.13 8.92
C GLU A 255 -15.05 2.36 8.77
N GLY A 256 -14.60 2.72 7.55
CA GLY A 256 -13.21 3.05 7.27
C GLY A 256 -12.74 4.29 8.05
N ALA A 257 -13.58 5.31 8.15
CA ALA A 257 -13.29 6.50 8.95
C ALA A 257 -13.12 6.16 10.44
N LYS A 258 -14.06 5.38 11.02
CA LYS A 258 -13.96 4.89 12.40
C LYS A 258 -12.74 4.03 12.67
N ARG A 259 -12.22 3.38 11.63
CA ARG A 259 -11.06 2.50 11.74
C ARG A 259 -9.73 3.26 11.73
N LEU A 260 -9.74 4.48 11.19
CA LEU A 260 -8.59 5.39 11.22
C LEU A 260 -8.54 6.22 12.51
N ASP A 261 -9.67 6.48 13.13
CA ASP A 261 -9.87 7.25 14.35
C ASP A 261 -10.18 6.29 15.53
#